data_bc1e2540d8519caf5d52b335e6272d9d
#
_entry.id   bc1e2540d8519caf5d52b335e6272d9d
#
_cell.length_a   1.000
_cell.length_b   1.000
_cell.length_c   1.000
_cell.angle_alpha   90.00
_cell.angle_beta   90.00
_cell.angle_gamma   90.00
#
_symmetry.space_group_name_H-M   'P 1'
#
loop_
_entity.id
_entity.type
_entity.pdbx_description
1 polymer ?
#
loop_
_entity_poly.entity_id
_entity_poly.type
_entity_poly.pdbx_seq_one_letter_code
_entity_poly.pdbx_strand_id
1 'polypeptide(L)'
;MKKILLALFLVSSALTFSARVVKSKETVTKENIVYVGQEKVPYTGVVETYSIRGILEEKTEFKDGKKNGISKIYYPDGQVEIETTFSNSKKAGVQKNYGENGILRLETPYKNGQIDGVAKAYDESGKVIQQATFKNGQQIQ
;
A
#
# COMPACT_ATOMS: atom_id res chain seq x y z
N MET A 1 -61.49 9.39 -7.32
CA MET A 1 -60.26 8.80 -7.90
C MET A 1 -59.06 9.24 -7.03
N LYS A 2 -58.61 8.38 -6.12
CA LYS A 2 -57.46 8.67 -5.23
C LYS A 2 -56.18 8.28 -5.95
N LYS A 3 -55.32 9.26 -6.23
CA LYS A 3 -53.96 9.03 -6.73
C LYS A 3 -53.09 8.55 -5.57
N ILE A 4 -52.67 7.28 -5.62
CA ILE A 4 -51.69 6.72 -4.69
C ILE A 4 -50.31 7.15 -5.21
N LEU A 5 -49.66 8.04 -4.44
CA LEU A 5 -48.29 8.46 -4.69
C LEU A 5 -47.34 7.36 -4.11
N LEU A 6 -46.78 6.55 -4.96
CA LEU A 6 -45.78 5.54 -4.59
C LEU A 6 -44.44 6.24 -4.37
N ALA A 7 -44.12 6.52 -3.09
CA ALA A 7 -42.84 7.03 -2.72
C ALA A 7 -41.80 5.88 -2.84
N LEU A 8 -40.95 5.96 -3.87
CA LEU A 8 -39.80 5.07 -4.06
C LEU A 8 -38.73 5.46 -3.02
N PHE A 9 -38.70 4.75 -1.89
CA PHE A 9 -37.55 4.83 -0.98
C PHE A 9 -36.35 4.17 -1.64
N LEU A 10 -35.48 4.98 -2.24
CA LEU A 10 -34.11 4.58 -2.57
C LEU A 10 -33.35 4.39 -1.27
N VAL A 11 -33.36 3.17 -0.74
CA VAL A 11 -32.39 2.78 0.31
C VAL A 11 -31.04 2.69 -0.39
N SER A 12 -30.27 3.76 -0.31
CA SER A 12 -28.85 3.76 -0.59
C SER A 12 -28.19 2.89 0.50
N SER A 13 -28.15 1.57 0.26
CA SER A 13 -27.26 0.70 1.01
C SER A 13 -25.84 1.09 0.58
N ALA A 14 -25.16 1.91 1.37
CA ALA A 14 -23.72 2.01 1.34
C ALA A 14 -23.18 0.61 1.65
N LEU A 15 -22.93 -0.19 0.61
CA LEU A 15 -22.16 -1.40 0.72
C LEU A 15 -20.76 -0.95 1.20
N THR A 16 -20.53 -1.10 2.50
CA THR A 16 -19.18 -1.07 3.05
C THR A 16 -18.44 -2.24 2.40
N PHE A 17 -17.74 -1.96 1.32
CA PHE A 17 -16.90 -2.94 0.66
C PHE A 17 -15.73 -3.21 1.61
N SER A 18 -15.91 -4.21 2.50
CA SER A 18 -14.78 -4.74 3.25
C SER A 18 -13.81 -5.30 2.23
N ALA A 19 -12.60 -4.72 2.15
CA ALA A 19 -11.61 -5.18 1.21
C ALA A 19 -11.32 -6.67 1.46
N ARG A 20 -11.51 -7.49 0.43
CA ARG A 20 -11.18 -8.92 0.50
C ARG A 20 -9.69 -9.06 0.83
N VAL A 21 -9.38 -9.89 1.82
CA VAL A 21 -8.00 -10.21 2.21
C VAL A 21 -7.69 -11.62 1.75
N VAL A 22 -6.55 -11.81 1.10
CA VAL A 22 -6.04 -13.12 0.68
C VAL A 22 -4.56 -13.27 1.07
N LYS A 23 -4.12 -14.53 1.22
CA LYS A 23 -2.69 -14.81 1.44
C LYS A 23 -1.95 -14.86 0.11
N SER A 24 -0.69 -14.43 0.10
CA SER A 24 0.14 -14.39 -1.12
C SER A 24 0.23 -15.75 -1.84
N LYS A 25 0.26 -16.86 -1.08
CA LYS A 25 0.23 -18.22 -1.65
C LYS A 25 -1.04 -18.57 -2.44
N GLU A 26 -2.11 -17.80 -2.27
CA GLU A 26 -3.37 -17.95 -3.00
C GLU A 26 -3.40 -17.15 -4.29
N THR A 27 -2.38 -16.31 -4.53
CA THR A 27 -2.30 -15.45 -5.69
C THR A 27 -1.45 -16.05 -6.81
N VAL A 28 -1.79 -15.67 -8.05
CA VAL A 28 -1.04 -16.00 -9.26
C VAL A 28 -0.79 -14.71 -10.03
N THR A 29 0.45 -14.49 -10.47
CA THR A 29 0.80 -13.33 -11.29
C THR A 29 0.96 -13.75 -12.75
N LYS A 30 0.23 -13.07 -13.64
CA LYS A 30 0.34 -13.24 -15.10
C LYS A 30 0.49 -11.85 -15.72
N GLU A 31 1.53 -11.66 -16.55
CA GLU A 31 1.81 -10.38 -17.23
C GLU A 31 1.83 -9.17 -16.28
N ASN A 32 2.41 -9.34 -15.08
CA ASN A 32 2.45 -8.34 -14.01
C ASN A 32 1.07 -7.96 -13.41
N ILE A 33 0.05 -8.78 -13.62
CA ILE A 33 -1.29 -8.65 -13.03
C ILE A 33 -1.51 -9.79 -12.04
N VAL A 34 -1.99 -9.46 -10.86
CA VAL A 34 -2.27 -10.42 -9.78
C VAL A 34 -3.72 -10.89 -9.85
N TYR A 35 -3.91 -12.20 -9.74
CA TYR A 35 -5.19 -12.91 -9.67
C TYR A 35 -5.22 -13.77 -8.41
N VAL A 36 -6.40 -14.25 -8.00
CA VAL A 36 -6.54 -15.23 -6.92
C VAL A 36 -6.87 -16.59 -7.52
N GLY A 37 -6.01 -17.59 -7.26
CA GLY A 37 -6.20 -18.94 -7.74
C GLY A 37 -6.40 -19.01 -9.26
N GLN A 38 -7.56 -19.52 -9.67
CA GLN A 38 -7.96 -19.65 -11.09
C GLN A 38 -8.94 -18.55 -11.55
N GLU A 39 -9.15 -17.51 -10.75
CA GLU A 39 -10.03 -16.40 -11.12
C GLU A 39 -9.51 -15.72 -12.38
N LYS A 40 -10.47 -15.32 -13.27
CA LYS A 40 -10.14 -14.61 -14.53
C LYS A 40 -10.18 -13.09 -14.38
N VAL A 41 -10.67 -12.62 -13.24
CA VAL A 41 -10.75 -11.18 -12.95
C VAL A 41 -9.53 -10.77 -12.15
N PRO A 42 -8.84 -9.69 -12.53
CA PRO A 42 -7.72 -9.15 -11.75
C PRO A 42 -8.12 -8.85 -10.31
N TYR A 43 -7.24 -9.14 -9.36
CA TYR A 43 -7.54 -9.02 -7.94
C TYR A 43 -7.64 -7.56 -7.48
N THR A 44 -8.69 -7.26 -6.71
CA THR A 44 -8.83 -6.02 -5.95
C THR A 44 -9.07 -6.37 -4.48
N GLY A 45 -8.21 -5.85 -3.60
CA GLY A 45 -8.25 -6.14 -2.16
C GLY A 45 -6.86 -6.08 -1.53
N VAL A 46 -6.65 -6.81 -0.47
CA VAL A 46 -5.40 -6.84 0.29
C VAL A 46 -4.74 -8.21 0.17
N VAL A 47 -3.45 -8.24 -0.16
CA VAL A 47 -2.62 -9.44 -0.12
C VAL A 47 -1.75 -9.39 1.12
N GLU A 48 -1.77 -10.46 1.91
CA GLU A 48 -0.91 -10.66 3.07
C GLU A 48 0.09 -11.78 2.81
N THR A 49 1.36 -11.51 3.09
CA THR A 49 2.47 -12.46 3.00
C THR A 49 2.92 -12.84 4.40
N TYR A 50 3.10 -14.12 4.62
CA TYR A 50 3.53 -14.67 5.89
C TYR A 50 4.79 -15.51 5.71
N SER A 51 5.69 -15.45 6.70
CA SER A 51 6.84 -16.36 6.80
C SER A 51 6.39 -17.83 6.94
N ILE A 52 7.34 -18.75 6.82
CA ILE A 52 7.10 -20.18 7.10
C ILE A 52 6.65 -20.44 8.55
N ARG A 53 6.94 -19.51 9.48
CA ARG A 53 6.54 -19.57 10.89
C ARG A 53 5.17 -18.94 11.14
N GLY A 54 4.49 -18.42 10.10
CA GLY A 54 3.19 -17.76 10.23
C GLY A 54 3.24 -16.31 10.72
N ILE A 55 4.41 -15.66 10.71
CA ILE A 55 4.56 -14.26 11.08
C ILE A 55 4.22 -13.41 9.85
N LEU A 56 3.40 -12.38 10.00
CA LEU A 56 3.07 -11.43 8.94
C LEU A 56 4.31 -10.62 8.55
N GLU A 57 4.70 -10.70 7.28
CA GLU A 57 5.86 -10.01 6.72
C GLU A 57 5.48 -8.82 5.83
N GLU A 58 4.41 -8.94 5.05
CA GLU A 58 3.96 -7.87 4.14
C GLU A 58 2.43 -7.83 4.07
N LYS A 59 1.90 -6.62 3.97
CA LYS A 59 0.48 -6.34 3.68
C LYS A 59 0.40 -5.28 2.60
N THR A 60 -0.21 -5.62 1.45
CA THR A 60 -0.23 -4.75 0.27
C THR A 60 -1.61 -4.64 -0.32
N GLU A 61 -2.04 -3.43 -0.62
CA GLU A 61 -3.29 -3.12 -1.29
C GLU A 61 -3.14 -3.26 -2.81
N PHE A 62 -4.13 -3.90 -3.44
CA PHE A 62 -4.22 -4.11 -4.87
C PHE A 62 -5.53 -3.56 -5.43
N LYS A 63 -5.47 -3.01 -6.63
CA LYS A 63 -6.62 -2.65 -7.44
C LYS A 63 -6.38 -3.14 -8.87
N ASP A 64 -7.35 -3.89 -9.41
CA ASP A 64 -7.28 -4.44 -10.77
C ASP A 64 -5.95 -5.18 -11.04
N GLY A 65 -5.51 -5.98 -10.06
CA GLY A 65 -4.30 -6.81 -10.10
C GLY A 65 -2.98 -6.05 -9.97
N LYS A 66 -2.99 -4.75 -9.73
CA LYS A 66 -1.80 -3.91 -9.55
C LYS A 66 -1.69 -3.39 -8.12
N LYS A 67 -0.46 -3.29 -7.58
CA LYS A 67 -0.25 -2.59 -6.31
C LYS A 67 -0.80 -1.17 -6.43
N ASN A 68 -1.78 -0.83 -5.58
CA ASN A 68 -2.43 0.48 -5.61
C ASN A 68 -2.99 0.79 -4.22
N GLY A 69 -2.39 1.75 -3.55
CA GLY A 69 -2.62 2.04 -2.15
C GLY A 69 -1.38 1.78 -1.30
N ILE A 70 -1.55 1.39 -0.06
CA ILE A 70 -0.48 1.25 0.92
C ILE A 70 0.06 -0.18 0.91
N SER A 71 1.40 -0.29 0.94
CA SER A 71 2.15 -1.53 1.24
C SER A 71 2.93 -1.31 2.52
N LYS A 72 2.83 -2.27 3.46
CA LYS A 72 3.59 -2.29 4.71
C LYS A 72 4.40 -3.57 4.80
N ILE A 73 5.68 -3.42 5.15
CA ILE A 73 6.56 -4.51 5.55
C ILE A 73 6.72 -4.42 7.07
N TYR A 74 6.80 -5.56 7.73
CA TYR A 74 6.80 -5.65 9.17
C TYR A 74 8.05 -6.35 9.70
N TYR A 75 8.54 -5.88 10.82
CA TYR A 75 9.48 -6.61 11.67
C TYR A 75 8.82 -7.87 12.26
N PRO A 76 9.61 -8.86 12.72
CA PRO A 76 9.06 -10.08 13.32
C PRO A 76 8.19 -9.84 14.56
N ASP A 77 8.34 -8.72 15.25
CA ASP A 77 7.54 -8.31 16.41
C ASP A 77 6.20 -7.65 16.03
N GLY A 78 5.96 -7.46 14.71
CA GLY A 78 4.73 -6.86 14.17
C GLY A 78 4.79 -5.35 14.01
N GLN A 79 5.88 -4.68 14.38
CA GLN A 79 6.06 -3.26 14.10
C GLN A 79 6.30 -3.02 12.62
N VAL A 80 5.85 -1.87 12.10
CA VAL A 80 6.09 -1.49 10.70
C VAL A 80 7.56 -1.15 10.51
N GLU A 81 8.21 -1.81 9.56
CA GLU A 81 9.56 -1.51 9.10
C GLU A 81 9.53 -0.50 7.95
N ILE A 82 8.68 -0.77 6.93
CA ILE A 82 8.57 0.08 5.75
C ILE A 82 7.11 0.31 5.42
N GLU A 83 6.76 1.56 5.17
CA GLU A 83 5.47 1.94 4.59
C GLU A 83 5.70 2.61 3.24
N THR A 84 5.05 2.11 2.18
CA THR A 84 5.19 2.62 0.82
C THR A 84 3.81 2.80 0.19
N THR A 85 3.58 3.93 -0.47
CA THR A 85 2.39 4.13 -1.31
C THR A 85 2.68 3.73 -2.74
N PHE A 86 1.76 3.02 -3.37
CA PHE A 86 1.80 2.61 -4.77
C PHE A 86 0.63 3.21 -5.56
N SER A 87 0.90 3.53 -6.81
CA SER A 87 -0.09 3.84 -7.83
C SER A 87 0.23 3.06 -9.09
N ASN A 88 -0.67 2.16 -9.51
CA ASN A 88 -0.48 1.28 -10.68
C ASN A 88 0.88 0.56 -10.67
N SER A 89 1.24 -0.08 -9.57
CA SER A 89 2.49 -0.81 -9.32
C SER A 89 3.77 0.05 -9.33
N LYS A 90 3.65 1.37 -9.37
CA LYS A 90 4.78 2.29 -9.24
C LYS A 90 4.76 2.96 -7.87
N LYS A 91 5.92 3.09 -7.23
CA LYS A 91 6.02 3.87 -5.98
C LYS A 91 5.58 5.31 -6.20
N ALA A 92 4.77 5.84 -5.28
CA ALA A 92 4.22 7.19 -5.30
C ALA A 92 4.17 7.74 -3.87
N GLY A 93 4.18 9.08 -3.72
CA GLY A 93 4.18 9.69 -2.39
C GLY A 93 5.46 9.44 -1.61
N VAL A 94 5.40 9.38 -0.29
CA VAL A 94 6.57 9.25 0.58
C VAL A 94 6.66 7.82 1.11
N GLN A 95 7.78 7.16 0.83
CA GLN A 95 8.13 5.93 1.54
C GLN A 95 8.75 6.30 2.89
N LYS A 96 8.34 5.61 3.94
CA LYS A 96 8.83 5.76 5.31
C LYS A 96 9.49 4.48 5.76
N ASN A 97 10.68 4.60 6.35
CA ASN A 97 11.38 3.50 6.97
C ASN A 97 11.52 3.77 8.47
N TYR A 98 11.20 2.79 9.27
CA TYR A 98 11.22 2.86 10.73
C TYR A 98 12.29 1.92 11.28
N GLY A 99 12.88 2.24 12.43
CA GLY A 99 13.69 1.31 13.18
C GLY A 99 12.85 0.31 13.97
N GLU A 100 13.46 -0.73 14.52
CA GLU A 100 12.80 -1.72 15.40
C GLU A 100 12.12 -1.11 16.62
N ASN A 101 12.54 0.08 17.03
CA ASN A 101 11.91 0.87 18.09
C ASN A 101 10.71 1.72 17.62
N GLY A 102 10.27 1.56 16.38
CA GLY A 102 9.14 2.29 15.76
C GLY A 102 9.46 3.76 15.42
N ILE A 103 10.70 4.22 15.61
CA ILE A 103 11.08 5.60 15.28
C ILE A 103 11.37 5.73 13.80
N LEU A 104 10.79 6.77 13.16
CA LEU A 104 11.04 7.11 11.77
C LEU A 104 12.54 7.40 11.56
N ARG A 105 13.15 6.72 10.58
CA ARG A 105 14.57 6.84 10.25
C ARG A 105 14.81 7.48 8.88
N LEU A 106 13.91 7.23 7.92
CA LEU A 106 14.10 7.73 6.57
C LEU A 106 12.75 8.05 5.93
N GLU A 107 12.66 9.19 5.27
CA GLU A 107 11.61 9.54 4.32
C GLU A 107 12.20 9.69 2.93
N THR A 108 11.59 9.00 1.96
CA THR A 108 12.02 9.07 0.55
C THR A 108 10.82 9.36 -0.32
N PRO A 109 10.75 10.54 -0.96
CA PRO A 109 9.65 10.89 -1.85
C PRO A 109 9.80 10.20 -3.21
N TYR A 110 8.70 9.64 -3.71
CA TYR A 110 8.61 8.98 -5.01
C TYR A 110 7.56 9.60 -5.91
N LYS A 111 7.87 9.70 -7.18
CA LYS A 111 6.94 10.08 -8.25
C LYS A 111 7.14 9.15 -9.43
N ASN A 112 6.08 8.46 -9.87
CA ASN A 112 6.14 7.51 -11.00
C ASN A 112 7.21 6.42 -10.87
N GLY A 113 7.51 5.98 -9.63
CA GLY A 113 8.51 4.94 -9.33
C GLY A 113 9.94 5.44 -9.16
N GLN A 114 10.22 6.71 -9.37
CA GLN A 114 11.54 7.33 -9.20
C GLN A 114 11.55 8.24 -7.98
N ILE A 115 12.71 8.39 -7.33
CA ILE A 115 12.89 9.35 -6.24
C ILE A 115 12.78 10.76 -6.83
N ASP A 116 11.86 11.58 -6.30
CA ASP A 116 11.64 12.96 -6.76
C ASP A 116 11.20 13.82 -5.56
N GLY A 117 12.06 14.72 -5.13
CA GLY A 117 11.89 15.57 -3.96
C GLY A 117 13.02 15.45 -2.94
N VAL A 118 12.79 15.85 -1.70
CA VAL A 118 13.79 15.85 -0.63
C VAL A 118 13.66 14.59 0.21
N ALA A 119 14.66 13.71 0.14
CA ALA A 119 14.83 12.60 1.06
C ALA A 119 15.45 13.09 2.37
N LYS A 120 14.99 12.56 3.52
CA LYS A 120 15.42 12.98 4.85
C LYS A 120 15.74 11.77 5.72
N ALA A 121 16.88 11.84 6.43
CA ALA A 121 17.22 10.89 7.48
C ALA A 121 17.08 11.54 8.86
N TYR A 122 16.67 10.74 9.85
CA TYR A 122 16.34 11.19 11.18
C TYR A 122 17.14 10.42 12.23
N ASP A 123 17.53 11.10 13.31
CA ASP A 123 18.06 10.47 14.52
C ASP A 123 16.94 9.90 15.41
N GLU A 124 17.32 9.37 16.56
CA GLU A 124 16.39 8.78 17.53
C GLU A 124 15.47 9.80 18.20
N SER A 125 15.83 11.08 18.18
CA SER A 125 14.98 12.16 18.69
C SER A 125 13.97 12.67 17.66
N GLY A 126 14.01 12.17 16.41
CA GLY A 126 13.20 12.63 15.28
C GLY A 126 13.75 13.90 14.62
N LYS A 127 15.00 14.29 14.93
CA LYS A 127 15.67 15.42 14.29
C LYS A 127 16.26 14.99 12.94
N VAL A 128 16.12 15.84 11.91
CA VAL A 128 16.77 15.63 10.61
C VAL A 128 18.29 15.74 10.79
N ILE A 129 19.00 14.68 10.42
CA ILE A 129 20.48 14.61 10.47
C ILE A 129 21.11 14.67 9.08
N GLN A 130 20.34 14.32 8.05
CA GLN A 130 20.78 14.38 6.67
C GLN A 130 19.60 14.60 5.75
N GLN A 131 19.83 15.31 4.64
CA GLN A 131 18.88 15.43 3.55
C GLN A 131 19.58 15.53 2.21
N ALA A 132 18.90 15.07 1.16
CA ALA A 132 19.37 15.17 -0.21
C ALA A 132 18.18 15.41 -1.15
N THR A 133 18.37 16.24 -2.16
CA THR A 133 17.33 16.55 -3.15
C THR A 133 17.54 15.71 -4.40
N PHE A 134 16.44 15.12 -4.86
CA PHE A 134 16.42 14.26 -6.06
C PHE A 134 15.44 14.80 -7.09
N LYS A 135 15.75 14.58 -8.35
CA LYS A 135 14.88 14.83 -9.49
C LYS A 135 14.96 13.68 -10.46
N ASN A 136 13.81 13.02 -10.73
CA ASN A 136 13.74 11.85 -11.63
C ASN A 136 14.81 10.77 -11.32
N GLY A 137 15.02 10.48 -10.04
CA GLY A 137 15.99 9.48 -9.57
C GLY A 137 17.44 9.95 -9.45
N GLN A 138 17.77 11.16 -9.91
CA GLN A 138 19.13 11.70 -9.82
C GLN A 138 19.24 12.69 -8.65
N GLN A 139 20.30 12.57 -7.84
CA GLN A 139 20.58 13.56 -6.80
C GLN A 139 21.08 14.85 -7.42
N ILE A 140 20.52 15.98 -7.00
CA ILE A 140 20.84 17.32 -7.51
C ILE A 140 21.39 18.25 -6.43
N GLN A 141 21.23 17.91 -5.16
CA GLN A 141 21.78 18.57 -3.97
C GLN A 141 21.92 17.59 -2.81
#